data_45969eb65dda7b9ad109668d3ce98ae9
#
_entry.id   45969eb65dda7b9ad109668d3ce98ae9
#
_cell.length_a   1.000
_cell.length_b   1.000
_cell.length_c   1.000
_cell.angle_alpha   90.00
_cell.angle_beta   90.00
_cell.angle_gamma   90.00
#
_symmetry.space_group_name_H-M   'P 1'
#
loop_
_entity.id
_entity.type
_entity.pdbx_description
1 polymer ?
#
loop_
_entity_poly.entity_id
_entity_poly.type
_entity_poly.pdbx_seq_one_letter_code
_entity_poly.pdbx_strand_id
1 'polypeptide(L)'
;AIAEGYGGTISQHADVQAYLTLRVLRNALDGVDIDTGIGTEDDAGNVLSSDVFTYNKDQRSYYALNVAVTADNYKDFLDSTVTYAPVSNQLDEKDHAKKSVWLNIYNASDNFLSSTYQPLLEKYDDLLNLDVEYIGGDGQTESNITNRLGNPDKYDAFAINMVKTDNAASYTGILK
;
A
#
# COMPACT_ATOMS: atom_id res chain seq x y z
N ALA A 1 17.46 14.84 12.57
CA ALA A 1 16.49 15.88 13.02
C ALA A 1 16.23 15.77 14.52
N ILE A 2 15.62 14.66 15.01
CA ILE A 2 15.33 14.52 16.47
C ILE A 2 16.63 14.53 17.29
N ALA A 3 17.68 13.86 16.81
CA ALA A 3 19.00 13.87 17.43
C ALA A 3 19.69 15.27 17.42
N GLU A 4 19.20 16.18 16.62
CA GLU A 4 19.69 17.56 16.48
C GLU A 4 18.83 18.57 17.26
N GLY A 5 17.95 18.11 18.15
CA GLY A 5 17.16 18.96 19.04
C GLY A 5 15.73 19.26 18.60
N TYR A 6 15.22 18.59 17.55
CA TYR A 6 13.80 18.66 17.23
C TYR A 6 12.99 17.85 18.25
N GLY A 7 11.84 18.37 18.67
CA GLY A 7 11.01 17.78 19.73
C GLY A 7 10.35 16.46 19.34
N GLY A 8 10.13 16.20 18.06
CA GLY A 8 9.49 14.99 17.56
C GLY A 8 8.89 15.14 16.16
N THR A 9 8.35 14.08 15.66
CA THR A 9 7.59 13.99 14.41
C THR A 9 6.48 12.94 14.52
N ILE A 10 5.71 12.76 13.47
CA ILE A 10 4.69 11.71 13.38
C ILE A 10 5.08 10.71 12.31
N SER A 11 5.19 9.44 12.66
CA SER A 11 5.24 8.35 11.68
C SER A 11 3.81 8.01 11.23
N GLN A 12 3.61 7.93 9.93
CA GLN A 12 2.36 7.50 9.32
C GLN A 12 2.37 6.01 8.94
N HIS A 13 3.42 5.27 9.32
CA HIS A 13 3.62 3.88 8.94
C HIS A 13 3.46 3.64 7.43
N ALA A 14 4.26 4.33 6.63
CA ALA A 14 4.25 4.19 5.17
C ALA A 14 4.53 2.76 4.69
N ASP A 15 5.35 2.01 5.43
CA ASP A 15 5.64 0.60 5.24
C ASP A 15 4.39 -0.27 5.41
N VAL A 16 3.62 -0.05 6.47
CA VAL A 16 2.33 -0.73 6.71
C VAL A 16 1.33 -0.40 5.62
N GLN A 17 1.22 0.88 5.24
CA GLN A 17 0.33 1.31 4.17
C GLN A 17 0.69 0.64 2.83
N ALA A 18 1.96 0.59 2.48
CA ALA A 18 2.43 -0.04 1.24
C ALA A 18 2.12 -1.55 1.23
N TYR A 19 2.46 -2.25 2.32
CA TYR A 19 2.16 -3.66 2.46
C TYR A 19 0.65 -3.95 2.36
N LEU A 20 -0.15 -3.26 3.16
CA LEU A 20 -1.61 -3.46 3.17
C LEU A 20 -2.24 -3.17 1.80
N THR A 21 -1.79 -2.13 1.10
CA THR A 21 -2.30 -1.80 -0.23
C THR A 21 -2.15 -2.98 -1.19
N LEU A 22 -0.96 -3.54 -1.30
CA LEU A 22 -0.70 -4.65 -2.23
C LEU A 22 -1.22 -5.99 -1.72
N ARG A 23 -1.17 -6.23 -0.40
CA ARG A 23 -1.68 -7.48 0.19
C ARG A 23 -3.19 -7.62 0.03
N VAL A 24 -3.95 -6.58 0.31
CA VAL A 24 -5.41 -6.56 0.11
C VAL A 24 -5.77 -6.79 -1.34
N LEU A 25 -5.04 -6.17 -2.27
CA LEU A 25 -5.24 -6.41 -3.71
C LEU A 25 -4.96 -7.86 -4.08
N ARG A 26 -3.84 -8.42 -3.60
CA ARG A 26 -3.51 -9.81 -3.88
C ARG A 26 -4.56 -10.77 -3.35
N ASN A 27 -5.04 -10.59 -2.12
CA ASN A 27 -6.11 -11.38 -1.54
C ASN A 27 -7.39 -11.31 -2.39
N ALA A 28 -7.77 -10.12 -2.81
CA ALA A 28 -8.95 -9.91 -3.66
C ALA A 28 -8.81 -10.61 -5.02
N LEU A 29 -7.63 -10.55 -5.65
CA LEU A 29 -7.34 -11.19 -6.93
C LEU A 29 -7.31 -12.71 -6.84
N ASP A 30 -6.94 -13.26 -5.69
CA ASP A 30 -6.95 -14.69 -5.42
C ASP A 30 -8.34 -15.21 -4.98
N GLY A 31 -9.32 -14.30 -4.82
CA GLY A 31 -10.69 -14.64 -4.45
C GLY A 31 -10.85 -15.06 -3.00
N VAL A 32 -9.90 -14.68 -2.12
CA VAL A 32 -9.97 -14.90 -0.67
C VAL A 32 -10.43 -13.62 0.04
N ASP A 33 -10.79 -13.74 1.32
CA ASP A 33 -11.14 -12.56 2.11
C ASP A 33 -9.95 -11.58 2.19
N ILE A 34 -10.23 -10.30 2.07
CA ILE A 34 -9.20 -9.26 2.00
C ILE A 34 -8.30 -9.17 3.24
N ASP A 35 -8.78 -9.67 4.37
CA ASP A 35 -8.07 -9.75 5.65
C ASP A 35 -7.35 -11.09 5.87
N THR A 36 -7.37 -12.00 4.88
CA THR A 36 -6.69 -13.29 4.98
C THR A 36 -5.20 -13.11 5.27
N GLY A 37 -4.75 -13.68 6.37
CA GLY A 37 -3.36 -13.67 6.82
C GLY A 37 -2.83 -12.34 7.33
N ILE A 38 -3.57 -11.25 7.22
CA ILE A 38 -3.16 -9.95 7.76
C ILE A 38 -3.29 -9.98 9.29
N GLY A 39 -2.21 -9.64 10.00
CA GLY A 39 -2.16 -9.67 11.46
C GLY A 39 -1.92 -11.06 12.05
N THR A 40 -1.58 -12.05 11.25
CA THR A 40 -1.18 -13.39 11.71
C THR A 40 0.34 -13.56 11.65
N GLU A 41 0.87 -14.41 12.52
CA GLU A 41 2.29 -14.74 12.59
C GLU A 41 2.66 -15.70 11.47
N ASP A 42 3.76 -15.45 10.77
CA ASP A 42 4.35 -16.40 9.82
C ASP A 42 5.26 -17.40 10.52
N ASP A 43 5.77 -18.42 9.80
CA ASP A 43 6.64 -19.46 10.35
C ASP A 43 8.00 -18.89 10.85
N ALA A 44 8.39 -17.71 10.42
CA ALA A 44 9.58 -17.00 10.87
C ALA A 44 9.31 -16.08 12.07
N GLY A 45 8.06 -15.98 12.53
CA GLY A 45 7.65 -15.14 13.64
C GLY A 45 7.43 -13.66 13.27
N ASN A 46 7.33 -13.34 11.97
CA ASN A 46 7.02 -11.98 11.56
C ASN A 46 5.52 -11.76 11.61
N VAL A 47 5.10 -10.67 12.20
CA VAL A 47 3.70 -10.31 12.39
C VAL A 47 3.46 -8.88 11.90
N LEU A 48 2.41 -8.69 11.10
CA LEU A 48 1.83 -7.37 10.94
C LEU A 48 0.88 -7.14 12.12
N SER A 49 1.37 -6.49 13.16
CA SER A 49 0.65 -6.29 14.42
C SER A 49 -0.53 -5.35 14.25
N SER A 50 -1.63 -5.63 14.96
CA SER A 50 -2.74 -4.70 15.13
C SER A 50 -2.37 -3.43 15.89
N ASP A 51 -1.18 -3.35 16.47
CA ASP A 51 -0.65 -2.13 17.09
C ASP A 51 -0.28 -1.05 16.07
N VAL A 52 -0.16 -1.40 14.80
CA VAL A 52 0.22 -0.47 13.72
C VAL A 52 -0.93 -0.19 12.74
N PHE A 53 -2.03 -0.89 12.84
CA PHE A 53 -3.24 -0.64 12.03
C PHE A 53 -4.52 -1.04 12.75
N THR A 54 -5.65 -0.53 12.26
CA THR A 54 -6.99 -1.02 12.61
C THR A 54 -7.74 -1.44 11.34
N TYR A 55 -8.59 -2.47 11.47
CA TYR A 55 -9.45 -2.94 10.40
C TYR A 55 -10.91 -2.72 10.74
N ASN A 56 -11.61 -1.98 9.88
CA ASN A 56 -13.06 -1.82 9.95
C ASN A 56 -13.73 -2.78 8.95
N LYS A 57 -14.29 -3.86 9.45
CA LYS A 57 -14.88 -4.90 8.63
C LYS A 57 -16.11 -4.42 7.83
N ASP A 58 -16.93 -3.58 8.42
CA ASP A 58 -18.15 -3.08 7.78
C ASP A 58 -17.83 -2.16 6.59
N GLN A 59 -16.75 -1.40 6.70
CA GLN A 59 -16.26 -0.51 5.65
C GLN A 59 -15.23 -1.20 4.73
N ARG A 60 -14.79 -2.40 5.06
CA ARG A 60 -13.68 -3.11 4.39
C ARG A 60 -12.44 -2.21 4.25
N SER A 61 -12.09 -1.53 5.34
CA SER A 61 -11.05 -0.49 5.34
C SER A 61 -10.01 -0.73 6.41
N TYR A 62 -8.75 -0.59 6.03
CA TYR A 62 -7.61 -0.56 6.94
C TYR A 62 -7.18 0.87 7.20
N TYR A 63 -6.82 1.16 8.44
CA TYR A 63 -6.30 2.44 8.87
C TYR A 63 -4.94 2.23 9.53
N ALA A 64 -3.87 2.69 8.89
CA ALA A 64 -2.55 2.73 9.51
C ALA A 64 -2.57 3.73 10.67
N LEU A 65 -2.01 3.34 11.80
CA LEU A 65 -2.00 4.18 13.00
C LEU A 65 -0.82 5.14 12.95
N ASN A 66 -1.08 6.39 13.31
CA ASN A 66 -0.03 7.39 13.45
C ASN A 66 0.66 7.23 14.81
N VAL A 67 1.98 7.31 14.82
CA VAL A 67 2.79 7.21 16.05
C VAL A 67 3.66 8.46 16.22
N ALA A 68 3.64 9.02 17.42
CA ALA A 68 4.55 10.08 17.79
C ALA A 68 5.99 9.52 17.92
N VAL A 69 6.90 10.05 17.13
CA VAL A 69 8.32 9.72 17.17
C VAL A 69 9.05 10.81 17.92
N THR A 70 9.64 10.45 19.06
CA THR A 70 10.30 11.36 20.02
C THR A 70 11.74 10.95 20.23
N ALA A 71 12.45 11.67 21.11
CA ALA A 71 13.81 11.31 21.52
C ALA A 71 13.91 9.92 22.16
N ASP A 72 12.81 9.42 22.73
CA ASP A 72 12.80 8.14 23.45
C ASP A 72 12.70 6.93 22.52
N ASN A 73 12.02 7.08 21.36
CA ASN A 73 11.71 5.97 20.46
C ASN A 73 12.19 6.14 19.01
N TYR A 74 12.84 7.27 18.66
CA TYR A 74 13.21 7.53 17.26
C TYR A 74 14.12 6.46 16.64
N LYS A 75 14.89 5.74 17.47
CA LYS A 75 15.81 4.71 16.99
C LYS A 75 15.08 3.54 16.36
N ASP A 76 13.88 3.23 16.83
CA ASP A 76 13.03 2.16 16.31
C ASP A 76 12.52 2.47 14.88
N PHE A 77 12.61 3.74 14.48
CA PHE A 77 12.18 4.23 13.16
C PHE A 77 13.36 4.55 12.21
N LEU A 78 14.60 4.33 12.64
CA LEU A 78 15.77 4.56 11.78
C LEU A 78 16.00 3.42 10.79
N ASP A 79 15.55 2.23 11.14
CA ASP A 79 15.65 1.07 10.27
C ASP A 79 14.36 0.89 9.47
N SER A 80 14.33 1.50 8.28
CA SER A 80 13.24 1.34 7.34
C SER A 80 13.24 -0.02 6.63
N THR A 81 14.13 -0.93 7.05
CA THR A 81 14.27 -2.25 6.45
C THR A 81 13.32 -3.29 7.03
N VAL A 82 12.52 -2.95 8.04
CA VAL A 82 11.47 -3.85 8.54
C VAL A 82 10.57 -4.22 7.38
N THR A 83 10.67 -5.46 6.96
CA THR A 83 9.87 -6.02 5.88
C THR A 83 8.91 -6.99 6.52
N TYR A 84 7.63 -6.72 6.35
CA TYR A 84 6.62 -7.70 6.72
C TYR A 84 6.68 -8.83 5.69
N ALA A 85 7.10 -10.00 6.11
CA ALA A 85 7.09 -11.17 5.24
C ALA A 85 5.65 -11.61 4.95
N PRO A 86 5.39 -12.21 3.79
CA PRO A 86 4.14 -12.92 3.55
C PRO A 86 3.96 -13.99 4.62
N VAL A 87 2.74 -14.15 5.12
CA VAL A 87 2.44 -15.14 6.14
C VAL A 87 2.35 -16.51 5.50
N SER A 88 3.07 -17.48 6.05
CA SER A 88 3.24 -18.82 5.45
C SER A 88 1.95 -19.66 5.35
N ASN A 89 0.96 -19.36 6.18
CA ASN A 89 -0.35 -20.02 6.09
C ASN A 89 -1.24 -19.48 4.96
N GLN A 90 -0.73 -18.56 4.19
CA GLN A 90 -1.39 -18.04 3.01
C GLN A 90 -1.00 -18.87 1.79
N LEU A 91 -1.78 -18.70 0.74
CA LEU A 91 -1.43 -19.22 -0.57
C LEU A 91 -0.03 -18.74 -0.93
N ASP A 92 0.81 -19.62 -1.46
CA ASP A 92 2.13 -19.23 -1.93
C ASP A 92 1.97 -18.32 -3.14
N GLU A 93 2.22 -17.03 -2.95
CA GLU A 93 2.04 -16.02 -3.97
C GLU A 93 2.90 -16.28 -5.21
N LYS A 94 4.02 -16.97 -5.04
CA LYS A 94 4.92 -17.33 -6.16
C LYS A 94 4.36 -18.46 -7.03
N ASP A 95 3.50 -19.30 -6.48
CA ASP A 95 2.82 -20.38 -7.22
C ASP A 95 1.56 -19.88 -7.94
N HIS A 96 1.12 -18.65 -7.65
CA HIS A 96 -0.02 -18.04 -8.31
C HIS A 96 0.38 -17.33 -9.61
N ALA A 97 -0.55 -17.26 -10.55
CA ALA A 97 -0.35 -16.47 -11.75
C ALA A 97 -0.02 -15.01 -11.38
N LYS A 98 0.98 -14.45 -12.06
CA LYS A 98 1.32 -13.03 -11.91
C LYS A 98 0.13 -12.18 -12.33
N LYS A 99 -0.18 -11.16 -11.54
CA LYS A 99 -1.33 -10.27 -11.75
C LYS A 99 -0.87 -8.86 -12.06
N SER A 100 -1.52 -8.23 -13.03
CA SER A 100 -1.23 -6.86 -13.44
C SER A 100 -2.04 -5.86 -12.63
N VAL A 101 -1.38 -4.89 -12.03
CA VAL A 101 -1.99 -3.85 -11.21
C VAL A 101 -1.62 -2.46 -11.74
N TRP A 102 -2.61 -1.61 -11.92
CA TRP A 102 -2.41 -0.19 -12.14
C TRP A 102 -2.52 0.57 -10.82
N LEU A 103 -1.44 1.25 -10.39
CA LEU A 103 -1.40 1.96 -9.13
C LEU A 103 -1.12 3.45 -9.34
N ASN A 104 -2.05 4.29 -8.94
CA ASN A 104 -1.90 5.74 -8.98
C ASN A 104 -1.35 6.27 -7.66
N ILE A 105 -0.18 6.89 -7.70
CA ILE A 105 0.49 7.56 -6.58
C ILE A 105 0.35 9.08 -6.67
N TYR A 106 -0.82 9.59 -6.75
CA TYR A 106 -1.23 11.01 -6.76
C TYR A 106 -0.27 11.97 -7.46
N ASN A 107 0.96 12.16 -6.99
CA ASN A 107 1.91 13.12 -7.51
C ASN A 107 3.35 12.62 -7.41
N ALA A 108 3.96 12.33 -8.56
CA ALA A 108 5.36 11.89 -8.63
C ALA A 108 6.37 12.98 -8.22
N SER A 109 5.97 14.24 -8.15
CA SER A 109 6.82 15.32 -7.66
C SER A 109 6.77 15.47 -6.14
N ASP A 110 5.86 14.77 -5.46
CA ASP A 110 5.84 14.71 -4.00
C ASP A 110 7.01 13.85 -3.50
N ASN A 111 7.87 14.45 -2.68
CA ASN A 111 9.09 13.80 -2.23
C ASN A 111 8.82 12.59 -1.33
N PHE A 112 7.77 12.60 -0.52
CA PHE A 112 7.39 11.45 0.29
C PHE A 112 6.90 10.30 -0.60
N LEU A 113 6.04 10.58 -1.57
CA LEU A 113 5.49 9.57 -2.46
C LEU A 113 6.57 8.93 -3.33
N SER A 114 7.46 9.72 -3.93
CA SER A 114 8.47 9.24 -4.87
C SER A 114 9.69 8.61 -4.20
N SER A 115 10.13 9.13 -3.05
CA SER A 115 11.37 8.67 -2.41
C SER A 115 11.15 7.73 -1.21
N THR A 116 9.92 7.58 -0.74
CA THR A 116 9.59 6.73 0.41
C THR A 116 8.51 5.72 0.09
N TYR A 117 7.32 6.17 -0.33
CA TYR A 117 6.17 5.29 -0.47
C TYR A 117 6.28 4.35 -1.68
N GLN A 118 6.66 4.86 -2.85
CA GLN A 118 6.83 4.02 -4.03
C GLN A 118 7.92 2.96 -3.86
N PRO A 119 9.14 3.23 -3.35
CA PRO A 119 10.12 2.20 -3.06
C PRO A 119 9.65 1.12 -2.09
N LEU A 120 8.77 1.47 -1.14
CA LEU A 120 8.16 0.49 -0.25
C LEU A 120 7.15 -0.39 -0.99
N LEU A 121 6.34 0.17 -1.88
CA LEU A 121 5.45 -0.61 -2.74
C LEU A 121 6.25 -1.57 -3.65
N GLU A 122 7.29 -1.10 -4.31
CA GLU A 122 8.17 -1.89 -5.19
C GLU A 122 8.84 -3.07 -4.46
N LYS A 123 9.04 -2.94 -3.16
CA LYS A 123 9.55 -4.02 -2.32
C LYS A 123 8.56 -5.16 -2.15
N TYR A 124 7.25 -4.87 -2.12
CA TYR A 124 6.21 -5.85 -1.88
C TYR A 124 5.57 -6.41 -3.16
N ASP A 125 5.64 -5.71 -4.28
CA ASP A 125 5.02 -6.18 -5.52
C ASP A 125 5.65 -7.49 -6.01
N ASP A 126 6.98 -7.61 -5.95
CA ASP A 126 7.67 -8.85 -6.31
C ASP A 126 7.37 -10.00 -5.33
N LEU A 127 7.31 -9.70 -4.03
CA LEU A 127 6.97 -10.69 -3.00
C LEU A 127 5.57 -11.27 -3.19
N LEU A 128 4.62 -10.43 -3.60
CA LEU A 128 3.23 -10.80 -3.80
C LEU A 128 2.91 -11.23 -5.24
N ASN A 129 3.93 -11.41 -6.07
CA ASN A 129 3.82 -11.79 -7.47
C ASN A 129 2.86 -10.90 -8.27
N LEU A 130 3.03 -9.58 -8.11
CA LEU A 130 2.29 -8.56 -8.82
C LEU A 130 3.18 -7.88 -9.87
N ASP A 131 2.58 -7.45 -10.97
CA ASP A 131 3.18 -6.60 -12.00
C ASP A 131 2.53 -5.23 -11.90
N VAL A 132 3.18 -4.32 -11.15
CA VAL A 132 2.58 -3.04 -10.80
C VAL A 132 3.10 -1.94 -11.71
N GLU A 133 2.20 -1.34 -12.48
CA GLU A 133 2.49 -0.10 -13.21
C GLU A 133 2.19 1.10 -12.31
N TYR A 134 3.26 1.75 -11.83
CA TYR A 134 3.17 2.94 -10.98
C TYR A 134 2.96 4.19 -11.81
N ILE A 135 1.84 4.87 -11.59
CA ILE A 135 1.47 6.07 -12.32
C ILE A 135 1.54 7.27 -11.39
N GLY A 136 2.56 8.06 -11.58
CA GLY A 136 2.72 9.33 -10.90
C GLY A 136 2.28 10.51 -11.77
N GLY A 137 2.36 11.71 -11.19
CA GLY A 137 2.05 12.95 -11.87
C GLY A 137 0.60 13.37 -11.68
N ASP A 138 0.12 14.26 -12.51
CA ASP A 138 -1.21 14.87 -12.41
C ASP A 138 -2.34 13.89 -12.84
N GLY A 139 -2.27 12.66 -12.27
CA GLY A 139 -3.18 11.57 -12.55
C GLY A 139 -4.61 11.75 -12.02
N GLN A 140 -4.83 12.85 -11.27
CA GLN A 140 -6.13 13.15 -10.65
C GLN A 140 -7.03 14.04 -11.52
N THR A 141 -6.62 14.40 -12.73
CA THR A 141 -7.51 15.07 -13.68
C THR A 141 -8.32 14.04 -14.45
N GLU A 142 -9.59 14.34 -14.72
CA GLU A 142 -10.51 13.45 -15.44
C GLU A 142 -9.96 12.98 -16.79
N SER A 143 -9.32 13.88 -17.54
CA SER A 143 -8.71 13.55 -18.83
C SER A 143 -7.54 12.58 -18.69
N ASN A 144 -6.70 12.72 -17.66
CA ASN A 144 -5.60 11.81 -17.41
C ASN A 144 -6.09 10.44 -16.94
N ILE A 145 -7.11 10.41 -16.08
CA ILE A 145 -7.76 9.17 -15.66
C ILE A 145 -8.33 8.44 -16.89
N THR A 146 -9.13 9.10 -17.70
CA THR A 146 -9.76 8.52 -18.90
C THR A 146 -8.73 8.03 -19.90
N ASN A 147 -7.68 8.81 -20.18
CA ASN A 147 -6.64 8.43 -21.13
C ASN A 147 -5.82 7.23 -20.66
N ARG A 148 -5.53 7.13 -19.38
CA ARG A 148 -4.72 6.07 -18.81
C ARG A 148 -5.49 4.78 -18.56
N LEU A 149 -6.77 4.86 -18.24
CA LEU A 149 -7.69 3.72 -18.13
C LEU A 149 -8.40 3.39 -19.44
N GLY A 150 -7.98 3.99 -20.55
CA GLY A 150 -8.57 3.73 -21.87
C GLY A 150 -8.49 2.28 -22.36
N ASN A 151 -7.69 1.45 -21.69
CA ASN A 151 -7.67 0.00 -21.88
C ASN A 151 -7.70 -0.70 -20.51
N PRO A 152 -8.86 -0.73 -19.84
CA PRO A 152 -8.99 -1.34 -18.51
C PRO A 152 -8.70 -2.84 -18.53
N ASP A 153 -8.94 -3.53 -19.65
CA ASP A 153 -8.70 -4.97 -19.79
C ASP A 153 -7.20 -5.35 -19.68
N LYS A 154 -6.30 -4.38 -19.69
CA LYS A 154 -4.86 -4.60 -19.48
C LYS A 154 -4.53 -5.00 -18.05
N TYR A 155 -5.35 -4.63 -17.07
CA TYR A 155 -5.05 -4.78 -15.66
C TYR A 155 -6.09 -5.67 -14.96
N ASP A 156 -5.60 -6.50 -14.05
CA ASP A 156 -6.45 -7.32 -13.18
C ASP A 156 -7.04 -6.50 -12.02
N ALA A 157 -6.34 -5.45 -11.58
CA ALA A 157 -6.79 -4.58 -10.50
C ALA A 157 -6.26 -3.15 -10.60
N PHE A 158 -6.90 -2.26 -9.83
CA PHE A 158 -6.55 -0.85 -9.72
C PHE A 158 -6.41 -0.44 -8.27
N ALA A 159 -5.31 0.25 -7.93
CA ALA A 159 -5.11 0.90 -6.65
C ALA A 159 -4.98 2.41 -6.88
N ILE A 160 -5.76 3.19 -6.15
CA ILE A 160 -5.88 4.63 -6.37
C ILE A 160 -5.64 5.37 -5.07
N ASN A 161 -4.60 6.20 -5.03
CA ASN A 161 -4.40 7.18 -3.99
C ASN A 161 -5.38 8.35 -4.21
N MET A 162 -6.55 8.29 -3.58
CA MET A 162 -7.65 9.21 -3.78
C MET A 162 -7.46 10.47 -2.93
N VAL A 163 -6.87 11.50 -3.50
CA VAL A 163 -6.70 12.80 -2.83
C VAL A 163 -7.85 13.76 -3.13
N LYS A 164 -8.38 13.71 -4.37
CA LYS A 164 -9.53 14.52 -4.79
C LYS A 164 -10.77 13.64 -4.89
N THR A 165 -11.62 13.72 -3.88
CA THR A 165 -12.85 12.90 -3.80
C THR A 165 -13.83 13.16 -4.94
N ASP A 166 -13.79 14.35 -5.55
CA ASP A 166 -14.63 14.71 -6.70
C ASP A 166 -14.36 13.80 -7.92
N ASN A 167 -13.16 13.21 -8.00
CA ASN A 167 -12.80 12.29 -9.07
C ASN A 167 -13.28 10.86 -8.87
N ALA A 168 -13.86 10.53 -7.71
CA ALA A 168 -14.34 9.18 -7.41
C ALA A 168 -15.37 8.69 -8.43
N ALA A 169 -16.24 9.56 -8.91
CA ALA A 169 -17.26 9.23 -9.92
C ALA A 169 -16.62 8.83 -11.26
N SER A 170 -15.54 9.51 -11.68
CA SER A 170 -14.82 9.20 -12.92
C SER A 170 -14.17 7.82 -12.83
N TYR A 171 -13.53 7.48 -11.73
CA TYR A 171 -12.94 6.15 -11.53
C TYR A 171 -14.03 5.05 -11.55
N THR A 172 -15.11 5.22 -10.80
CA THR A 172 -16.18 4.22 -10.74
C THR A 172 -16.93 4.07 -12.07
N GLY A 173 -16.96 5.10 -12.91
CA GLY A 173 -17.54 5.05 -14.25
C GLY A 173 -16.72 4.20 -15.22
N ILE A 174 -15.41 4.17 -15.06
CA ILE A 174 -14.48 3.43 -15.93
C ILE A 174 -14.35 1.97 -15.49
N LEU A 175 -14.43 1.70 -14.19
CA LEU A 175 -14.21 0.37 -13.59
C LEU A 175 -15.51 -0.50 -13.56
N LYS A 176 -16.56 -0.10 -14.18
CA LYS A 176 -17.80 -0.88 -14.36
C LYS A 176 -17.76 -1.67 -15.64
#